data_2e08dafa0d82fb8b574b36548455f2ba
#
_entry.id   2e08dafa0d82fb8b574b36548455f2ba
#
_cell.length_a   1.000
_cell.length_b   1.000
_cell.length_c   1.000
_cell.angle_alpha   90.00
_cell.angle_beta   90.00
_cell.angle_gamma   90.00
#
_symmetry.space_group_name_H-M   'P 1'
#
loop_
_entity.id
_entity.type
_entity.pdbx_description
1 polymer ?
#
loop_
_entity_poly.entity_id
_entity_poly.type
_entity_poly.pdbx_seq_one_letter_code
_entity_poly.pdbx_strand_id
1 'polypeptide(L)'
;AEIYAVLERETGIGRQEGMQAELAAEGRYCFANPYMLQMTEAVRKYGKRMIVTSDMYLREEDIRRILEKAGYGKFDAYYISNEYRCSKHEGKLYERVREKEGAGRRYVHVGDNLGSDVEQAKKHGFAAVYYENVNTAGMPFRPEDMSAIAWIV
;
A
#
# COMPACT_ATOMS: atom_id res chain seq x y z
N ALA A 1 -6.60 9.94 12.08
CA ALA A 1 -7.24 10.91 12.98
C ALA A 1 -6.35 11.27 14.19
N GLU A 2 -5.70 10.29 14.82
CA GLU A 2 -4.87 10.52 16.03
C GLU A 2 -3.59 11.32 15.73
N ILE A 3 -2.92 11.02 14.61
CA ILE A 3 -1.70 11.73 14.17
C ILE A 3 -1.96 13.23 14.05
N TYR A 4 -3.05 13.60 13.38
CA TYR A 4 -3.39 15.02 13.20
C TYR A 4 -3.84 15.72 14.49
N ALA A 5 -4.33 14.96 15.49
CA ALA A 5 -4.59 15.53 16.82
C ALA A 5 -3.30 15.92 17.52
N VAL A 6 -2.24 15.15 17.34
CA VAL A 6 -0.91 15.48 17.87
C VAL A 6 -0.31 16.66 17.12
N LEU A 7 -0.37 16.66 15.80
CA LEU A 7 0.14 17.76 14.97
C LEU A 7 -0.56 19.09 15.29
N GLU A 8 -1.88 19.10 15.43
CA GLU A 8 -2.65 20.28 15.81
C GLU A 8 -2.15 20.87 17.15
N ARG A 9 -1.93 19.99 18.13
CA ARG A 9 -1.42 20.44 19.44
C ARG A 9 -0.01 21.00 19.37
N GLU A 10 0.87 20.39 18.55
CA GLU A 10 2.29 20.77 18.50
C GLU A 10 2.56 21.94 17.53
N THR A 11 1.75 22.11 16.48
CA THR A 11 2.01 23.08 15.43
C THR A 11 0.95 24.17 15.32
N GLY A 12 -0.23 23.99 15.89
CA GLY A 12 -1.38 24.89 15.74
C GLY A 12 -2.13 24.72 14.41
N ILE A 13 -1.67 23.86 13.49
CA ILE A 13 -2.36 23.57 12.22
C ILE A 13 -3.61 22.74 12.54
N GLY A 14 -4.77 23.22 12.09
CA GLY A 14 -6.03 22.53 12.32
C GLY A 14 -6.01 21.10 11.79
N ARG A 15 -6.49 20.15 12.61
CA ARG A 15 -6.51 18.71 12.27
C ARG A 15 -7.09 18.43 10.89
N GLN A 16 -8.19 19.07 10.56
CA GLN A 16 -8.88 18.86 9.29
C GLN A 16 -8.11 19.47 8.11
N GLU A 17 -7.50 20.60 8.33
CA GLU A 17 -6.65 21.30 7.35
C GLU A 17 -5.40 20.47 7.02
N GLY A 18 -4.68 19.97 8.03
CA GLY A 18 -3.52 19.11 7.86
C GLY A 18 -3.84 17.82 7.09
N MET A 19 -4.95 17.16 7.46
CA MET A 19 -5.39 15.95 6.76
C MET A 19 -5.78 16.24 5.29
N GLN A 20 -6.46 17.33 5.02
CA GLN A 20 -6.83 17.72 3.66
C GLN A 20 -5.60 18.06 2.81
N ALA A 21 -4.64 18.76 3.39
CA ALA A 21 -3.39 19.10 2.71
C ALA A 21 -2.59 17.85 2.32
N GLU A 22 -2.50 16.86 3.23
CA GLU A 22 -1.84 15.58 2.94
C GLU A 22 -2.56 14.82 1.83
N LEU A 23 -3.88 14.63 1.93
CA LEU A 23 -4.66 13.93 0.91
C LEU A 23 -4.59 14.63 -0.46
N ALA A 24 -4.53 15.96 -0.48
CA ALA A 24 -4.33 16.72 -1.71
C ALA A 24 -2.94 16.48 -2.30
N ALA A 25 -1.90 16.41 -1.46
CA ALA A 25 -0.53 16.11 -1.89
C ALA A 25 -0.42 14.69 -2.43
N GLU A 26 -0.94 13.68 -1.70
CA GLU A 26 -0.99 12.29 -2.18
C GLU A 26 -1.72 12.20 -3.53
N GLY A 27 -2.89 12.80 -3.63
CA GLY A 27 -3.63 12.85 -4.88
C GLY A 27 -2.92 13.60 -6.02
N ARG A 28 -1.97 14.49 -5.73
CA ARG A 28 -1.21 15.22 -6.74
C ARG A 28 0.03 14.49 -7.21
N TYR A 29 0.72 13.81 -6.30
CA TYR A 29 2.05 13.26 -6.56
C TYR A 29 2.06 11.75 -6.74
N CYS A 30 1.02 11.03 -6.29
CA CYS A 30 0.88 9.61 -6.58
C CYS A 30 0.43 9.38 -8.04
N PHE A 31 1.22 8.64 -8.77
CA PHE A 31 0.94 8.22 -10.15
C PHE A 31 1.17 6.73 -10.31
N ALA A 32 0.55 6.15 -11.34
CA ALA A 32 0.69 4.73 -11.58
C ALA A 32 2.10 4.36 -12.05
N ASN A 33 2.61 3.25 -11.53
CA ASN A 33 3.71 2.55 -12.16
C ASN A 33 3.19 1.92 -13.47
N PRO A 34 3.75 2.27 -14.65
CA PRO A 34 3.23 1.81 -15.93
C PRO A 34 3.22 0.29 -16.09
N TYR A 35 4.23 -0.39 -15.54
CA TYR A 35 4.29 -1.86 -15.57
C TYR A 35 3.17 -2.48 -14.71
N MET A 36 2.97 -1.97 -13.49
CA MET A 36 1.92 -2.44 -12.62
C MET A 36 0.53 -2.16 -13.19
N LEU A 37 0.36 -1.04 -13.91
CA LEU A 37 -0.88 -0.73 -14.60
C LEU A 37 -1.18 -1.78 -15.68
N GLN A 38 -0.21 -2.08 -16.55
CA GLN A 38 -0.35 -3.11 -17.58
C GLN A 38 -0.61 -4.49 -16.98
N MET A 39 0.06 -4.84 -15.88
CA MET A 39 -0.16 -6.10 -15.17
C MET A 39 -1.58 -6.19 -14.63
N THR A 40 -2.10 -5.16 -13.99
CA THR A 40 -3.48 -5.17 -13.47
C THR A 40 -4.51 -5.26 -14.58
N GLU A 41 -4.29 -4.59 -15.71
CA GLU A 41 -5.14 -4.73 -16.89
C GLU A 41 -5.14 -6.15 -17.46
N ALA A 42 -3.96 -6.78 -17.56
CA ALA A 42 -3.83 -8.15 -18.01
C ALA A 42 -4.58 -9.12 -17.07
N VAL A 43 -4.38 -9.00 -15.76
CA VAL A 43 -5.07 -9.84 -14.75
C VAL A 43 -6.59 -9.66 -14.84
N ARG A 44 -7.07 -8.45 -15.07
CA ARG A 44 -8.51 -8.15 -15.26
C ARG A 44 -9.07 -8.82 -16.51
N LYS A 45 -8.33 -8.81 -17.63
CA LYS A 45 -8.73 -9.51 -18.86
C LYS A 45 -8.91 -11.02 -18.68
N TYR A 46 -8.15 -11.61 -17.76
CA TYR A 46 -8.31 -13.03 -17.38
C TYR A 46 -9.44 -13.27 -16.37
N GLY A 47 -10.24 -12.25 -16.05
CA GLY A 47 -11.38 -12.38 -15.13
C GLY A 47 -10.97 -12.75 -13.71
N LYS A 48 -9.75 -12.41 -13.29
CA LYS A 48 -9.27 -12.70 -11.94
C LYS A 48 -9.73 -11.61 -10.97
N ARG A 49 -10.12 -12.05 -9.78
CA ARG A 49 -10.43 -11.17 -8.67
C ARG A 49 -9.14 -10.49 -8.19
N MET A 50 -9.18 -9.16 -8.09
CA MET A 50 -8.06 -8.35 -7.65
C MET A 50 -8.41 -7.58 -6.40
N ILE A 51 -7.56 -7.69 -5.39
CA ILE A 51 -7.71 -7.00 -4.11
C ILE A 51 -6.46 -6.18 -3.80
N VAL A 52 -6.62 -5.14 -3.01
CA VAL A 52 -5.52 -4.32 -2.49
C VAL A 52 -5.26 -4.73 -1.05
N THR A 53 -3.99 -4.99 -0.70
CA THR A 53 -3.53 -5.13 0.69
C THR A 53 -2.45 -4.09 0.97
N SER A 54 -2.62 -3.28 1.99
CA SER A 54 -1.67 -2.19 2.28
C SER A 54 -1.52 -1.93 3.78
N ASP A 55 -0.26 -1.78 4.20
CA ASP A 55 0.08 -1.30 5.54
C ASP A 55 0.15 0.23 5.52
N MET A 56 -1.03 0.86 5.40
CA MET A 56 -1.18 2.31 5.33
C MET A 56 -2.10 2.82 6.44
N TYR A 57 -1.79 4.02 6.92
CA TYR A 57 -2.62 4.74 7.90
C TYR A 57 -3.81 5.48 7.27
N LEU A 58 -3.84 5.62 5.95
CA LEU A 58 -4.97 6.19 5.21
C LEU A 58 -6.18 5.25 5.26
N ARG A 59 -7.36 5.79 5.08
CA ARG A 59 -8.60 5.02 5.02
C ARG A 59 -8.75 4.34 3.66
N GLU A 60 -9.54 3.30 3.60
CA GLU A 60 -9.87 2.60 2.36
C GLU A 60 -10.33 3.57 1.26
N GLU A 61 -11.23 4.50 1.59
CA GLU A 61 -11.78 5.45 0.62
C GLU A 61 -10.72 6.36 0.00
N ASP A 62 -9.71 6.74 0.78
CA ASP A 62 -8.62 7.60 0.32
C ASP A 62 -7.68 6.83 -0.61
N ILE A 63 -7.30 5.60 -0.24
CA ILE A 63 -6.51 4.70 -1.09
C ILE A 63 -7.25 4.40 -2.39
N ARG A 64 -8.55 4.14 -2.33
CA ARG A 64 -9.39 3.92 -3.51
C ARG A 64 -9.34 5.09 -4.47
N ARG A 65 -9.52 6.32 -3.98
CA ARG A 65 -9.47 7.54 -4.80
C ARG A 65 -8.09 7.73 -5.44
N ILE A 66 -7.02 7.51 -4.70
CA ILE A 66 -5.64 7.61 -5.21
C ILE A 66 -5.42 6.62 -6.35
N LEU A 67 -5.79 5.35 -6.17
CA LEU A 67 -5.64 4.31 -7.19
C LEU A 67 -6.51 4.55 -8.43
N GLU A 68 -7.75 4.97 -8.25
CA GLU A 68 -8.65 5.31 -9.35
C GLU A 68 -8.13 6.51 -10.15
N LYS A 69 -7.66 7.57 -9.46
CA LYS A 69 -7.03 8.74 -10.11
C LYS A 69 -5.75 8.37 -10.87
N ALA A 70 -4.95 7.46 -10.32
CA ALA A 70 -3.77 6.94 -10.98
C ALA A 70 -4.07 6.02 -12.19
N GLY A 71 -5.33 5.68 -12.44
CA GLY A 71 -5.75 4.93 -13.62
C GLY A 71 -5.86 3.42 -13.43
N TYR A 72 -5.66 2.91 -12.21
CA TYR A 72 -5.78 1.46 -11.96
C TYR A 72 -7.22 0.91 -12.08
N GLY A 73 -8.23 1.79 -12.08
CA GLY A 73 -9.63 1.38 -12.07
C GLY A 73 -10.05 0.77 -10.73
N LYS A 74 -11.11 -0.03 -10.76
CA LYS A 74 -11.69 -0.60 -9.53
C LYS A 74 -11.02 -1.93 -9.17
N PHE A 75 -10.77 -2.11 -7.88
CA PHE A 75 -10.44 -3.39 -7.27
C PHE A 75 -11.67 -3.97 -6.56
N ASP A 76 -11.70 -5.28 -6.41
CA ASP A 76 -12.85 -6.00 -5.87
C ASP A 76 -12.98 -5.87 -4.34
N ALA A 77 -11.85 -5.68 -3.63
CA ALA A 77 -11.82 -5.45 -2.19
C ALA A 77 -10.53 -4.75 -1.77
N TYR A 78 -10.57 -4.18 -0.57
CA TYR A 78 -9.43 -3.47 0.04
C TYR A 78 -9.22 -3.98 1.46
N TYR A 79 -7.97 -4.28 1.79
CA TYR A 79 -7.53 -4.72 3.09
C TYR A 79 -6.43 -3.78 3.56
N ILE A 80 -6.80 -2.76 4.32
CA ILE A 80 -5.90 -1.70 4.77
C ILE A 80 -5.65 -1.87 6.27
N SER A 81 -4.40 -1.85 6.68
CA SER A 81 -3.99 -2.10 8.08
C SER A 81 -4.70 -1.17 9.07
N ASN A 82 -4.93 0.08 8.69
CA ASN A 82 -5.65 1.05 9.52
C ASN A 82 -7.10 0.61 9.83
N GLU A 83 -7.81 0.03 8.84
CA GLU A 83 -9.19 -0.43 8.99
C GLU A 83 -9.27 -1.73 9.81
N TYR A 84 -8.37 -2.66 9.53
CA TYR A 84 -8.37 -4.00 10.15
C TYR A 84 -7.59 -4.06 11.47
N ARG A 85 -6.89 -3.00 11.84
CA ARG A 85 -6.04 -2.93 13.06
C ARG A 85 -5.02 -4.07 13.14
N CYS A 86 -4.51 -4.50 11.99
CA CYS A 86 -3.46 -5.51 11.86
C CYS A 86 -2.68 -5.27 10.56
N SER A 87 -1.46 -5.81 10.48
CA SER A 87 -0.54 -5.52 9.39
C SER A 87 -0.16 -6.77 8.58
N LYS A 88 0.39 -6.56 7.37
CA LYS A 88 1.08 -7.59 6.59
C LYS A 88 2.37 -8.01 7.29
N HIS A 89 3.05 -7.06 7.93
CA HIS A 89 4.28 -7.34 8.67
C HIS A 89 4.09 -8.40 9.75
N GLU A 90 2.96 -8.38 10.45
CA GLU A 90 2.58 -9.41 11.43
C GLU A 90 1.96 -10.66 10.80
N GLY A 91 1.65 -10.62 9.50
CA GLY A 91 0.94 -11.68 8.80
C GLY A 91 -0.57 -11.69 8.99
N LYS A 92 -1.08 -11.04 10.02
CA LYS A 92 -2.50 -11.05 10.39
C LYS A 92 -3.42 -10.49 9.31
N LEU A 93 -2.95 -9.54 8.50
CA LEU A 93 -3.74 -8.99 7.40
C LEU A 93 -4.00 -10.07 6.32
N TYR A 94 -3.06 -10.99 6.08
CA TYR A 94 -3.26 -12.13 5.17
C TYR A 94 -4.28 -13.13 5.70
N GLU A 95 -4.33 -13.34 7.02
CA GLU A 95 -5.36 -14.15 7.64
C GLU A 95 -6.75 -13.55 7.40
N ARG A 96 -6.90 -12.22 7.58
CA ARG A 96 -8.15 -11.51 7.29
C ARG A 96 -8.57 -11.62 5.83
N VAL A 97 -7.63 -11.53 4.90
CA VAL A 97 -7.91 -11.76 3.48
C VAL A 97 -8.47 -13.17 3.28
N ARG A 98 -7.83 -14.20 3.82
CA ARG A 98 -8.29 -15.58 3.66
C ARG A 98 -9.64 -15.85 4.31
N GLU A 99 -9.90 -15.26 5.46
CA GLU A 99 -11.20 -15.35 6.15
C GLU A 99 -12.33 -14.75 5.29
N LYS A 100 -12.09 -13.59 4.68
CA LYS A 100 -13.09 -12.86 3.92
C LYS A 100 -13.27 -13.38 2.49
N GLU A 101 -12.19 -13.73 1.84
CA GLU A 101 -12.17 -14.12 0.43
C GLU A 101 -12.35 -15.65 0.23
N GLY A 102 -12.13 -16.44 1.29
CA GLY A 102 -12.32 -17.90 1.29
C GLY A 102 -11.02 -18.69 1.28
N ALA A 103 -10.83 -19.53 2.28
CA ALA A 103 -9.60 -20.30 2.51
C ALA A 103 -9.25 -21.29 1.38
N GLY A 104 -10.21 -21.71 0.56
CA GLY A 104 -10.00 -22.64 -0.56
C GLY A 104 -9.47 -22.00 -1.84
N ARG A 105 -9.31 -20.69 -1.89
CA ARG A 105 -8.78 -20.00 -3.07
C ARG A 105 -7.27 -20.05 -3.13
N ARG A 106 -6.72 -19.94 -4.35
CA ARG A 106 -5.29 -19.72 -4.57
C ARG A 106 -5.05 -18.23 -4.64
N TYR A 107 -4.09 -17.77 -3.85
CA TYR A 107 -3.72 -16.37 -3.75
C TYR A 107 -2.32 -16.14 -4.32
N VAL A 108 -2.17 -15.03 -5.02
CA VAL A 108 -0.87 -14.49 -5.44
C VAL A 108 -0.78 -13.07 -4.89
N HIS A 109 0.28 -12.78 -4.14
CA HIS A 109 0.59 -11.44 -3.67
C HIS A 109 1.77 -10.89 -4.45
N VAL A 110 1.69 -9.62 -4.85
CA VAL A 110 2.76 -8.90 -5.52
C VAL A 110 3.10 -7.68 -4.68
N GLY A 111 4.36 -7.51 -4.32
CA GLY A 111 4.80 -6.37 -3.53
C GLY A 111 6.32 -6.25 -3.48
N ASP A 112 6.80 -5.14 -2.93
CA ASP A 112 8.21 -4.72 -2.96
C ASP A 112 8.93 -4.89 -1.62
N ASN A 113 8.26 -5.31 -0.57
CA ASN A 113 8.88 -5.58 0.72
C ASN A 113 9.11 -7.08 0.92
N LEU A 114 10.39 -7.49 0.98
CA LEU A 114 10.76 -8.90 1.12
C LEU A 114 10.17 -9.54 2.39
N GLY A 115 10.15 -8.83 3.51
CA GLY A 115 9.61 -9.34 4.78
C GLY A 115 8.09 -9.46 4.74
N SER A 116 7.41 -8.34 4.55
CA SER A 116 5.94 -8.29 4.64
C SER A 116 5.25 -8.85 3.40
N ASP A 117 5.74 -8.59 2.17
CA ASP A 117 5.04 -8.96 0.95
C ASP A 117 5.46 -10.33 0.40
N VAL A 118 6.65 -10.82 0.76
CA VAL A 118 7.13 -12.12 0.26
C VAL A 118 7.12 -13.16 1.36
N GLU A 119 7.86 -12.96 2.44
CA GLU A 119 7.99 -13.97 3.49
C GLU A 119 6.69 -14.18 4.25
N GLN A 120 6.06 -13.12 4.72
CA GLN A 120 4.80 -13.22 5.45
C GLN A 120 3.67 -13.73 4.55
N ALA A 121 3.57 -13.29 3.30
CA ALA A 121 2.60 -13.81 2.37
C ALA A 121 2.75 -15.33 2.19
N LYS A 122 3.97 -15.83 1.97
CA LYS A 122 4.25 -17.27 1.84
C LYS A 122 3.91 -18.06 3.11
N LYS A 123 4.26 -17.55 4.29
CA LYS A 123 3.91 -18.17 5.58
C LYS A 123 2.40 -18.35 5.76
N HIS A 124 1.61 -17.46 5.18
CA HIS A 124 0.14 -17.48 5.26
C HIS A 124 -0.54 -18.12 4.03
N GLY A 125 0.24 -18.86 3.20
CA GLY A 125 -0.29 -19.69 2.11
C GLY A 125 -0.59 -18.93 0.82
N PHE A 126 0.01 -17.76 0.61
CA PHE A 126 0.01 -17.05 -0.66
C PHE A 126 1.22 -17.45 -1.49
N ALA A 127 1.06 -17.57 -2.80
CA ALA A 127 2.20 -17.42 -3.69
C ALA A 127 2.61 -15.95 -3.68
N ALA A 128 3.90 -15.66 -3.64
CA ALA A 128 4.40 -14.30 -3.57
C ALA A 128 5.36 -14.01 -4.73
N VAL A 129 5.16 -12.86 -5.36
CA VAL A 129 6.02 -12.32 -6.40
C VAL A 129 6.65 -11.04 -5.86
N TYR A 130 7.96 -11.06 -5.75
CA TYR A 130 8.71 -9.85 -5.42
C TYR A 130 8.76 -8.94 -6.65
N TYR A 131 8.41 -7.68 -6.46
CA TYR A 131 8.53 -6.62 -7.45
C TYR A 131 9.43 -5.53 -6.88
N GLU A 132 10.62 -5.40 -7.42
CA GLU A 132 11.57 -4.41 -6.93
C GLU A 132 11.04 -2.99 -7.09
N ASN A 133 11.12 -2.20 -6.03
CA ASN A 133 10.69 -0.81 -6.07
C ASN A 133 11.58 -0.02 -7.03
N VAL A 134 10.96 0.56 -8.06
CA VAL A 134 11.67 1.29 -9.12
C VAL A 134 12.43 2.51 -8.60
N ASN A 135 11.99 3.09 -7.50
CA ASN A 135 12.66 4.24 -6.90
C ASN A 135 13.95 3.85 -6.15
N THR A 136 14.11 2.58 -5.80
CA THR A 136 15.31 2.05 -5.15
C THR A 136 16.14 1.15 -6.06
N ALA A 137 15.59 0.75 -7.20
CA ALA A 137 16.28 -0.06 -8.19
C ALA A 137 17.53 0.67 -8.73
N GLY A 138 18.68 0.04 -8.58
CA GLY A 138 19.95 0.61 -9.01
C GLY A 138 20.53 1.69 -8.09
N MET A 139 19.93 2.01 -6.97
CA MET A 139 20.54 2.87 -5.97
C MET A 139 21.67 2.13 -5.22
N PRO A 140 22.89 2.73 -5.10
CA PRO A 140 23.99 2.10 -4.39
C PRO A 140 23.76 2.01 -2.87
N PHE A 141 22.83 2.82 -2.35
CA PHE A 141 22.43 2.85 -0.94
C PHE A 141 20.92 2.82 -0.82
N ARG A 142 20.42 2.11 0.18
CA ARG A 142 18.99 2.15 0.52
C ARG A 142 18.68 3.49 1.19
N PRO A 143 17.46 4.05 0.96
CA PRO A 143 17.06 5.30 1.61
C PRO A 143 17.18 5.28 3.14
N GLU A 144 16.89 4.14 3.77
CA GLU A 144 17.01 3.94 5.22
C GLU A 144 18.46 3.97 5.73
N ASP A 145 19.44 3.74 4.86
CA ASP A 145 20.88 3.77 5.20
C ASP A 145 21.47 5.20 5.11
N MET A 146 20.68 6.13 4.58
CA MET A 146 21.12 7.52 4.41
C MET A 146 20.60 8.39 5.55
N SER A 147 21.48 9.10 6.24
CA SER A 147 21.05 10.12 7.19
C SER A 147 20.27 11.22 6.46
N ALA A 148 19.28 11.82 7.12
CA ALA A 148 18.45 12.90 6.54
C ALA A 148 19.28 14.06 5.96
N ILE A 149 20.50 14.28 6.46
CA ILE A 149 21.42 15.32 6.00
C ILE A 149 22.02 15.01 4.62
N ALA A 150 22.16 13.74 4.24
CA ALA A 150 22.71 13.35 2.94
C ALA A 150 21.77 13.66 1.76
N TRP A 151 20.50 13.98 2.00
CA TRP A 151 19.51 14.34 0.99
C TRP A 151 19.46 15.85 0.66
N ILE A 152 20.18 16.68 1.39
CA ILE A 152 20.12 18.16 1.29
C ILE A 152 21.33 18.74 0.54
N VAL A 153 22.26 17.91 0.10
CA VAL A 153 23.48 18.34 -0.60
C VAL A 153 23.40 18.15 -2.09
#